data_854e6f58aaff7c879b85ac4f61dd2367
#
_entry.id   854e6f58aaff7c879b85ac4f61dd2367
#
_cell.length_a   1.000
_cell.length_b   1.000
_cell.length_c   1.000
_cell.angle_alpha   90.00
_cell.angle_beta   90.00
_cell.angle_gamma   90.00
#
_symmetry.space_group_name_H-M   'P 1'
#
loop_
_entity.id
_entity.type
_entity.pdbx_description
1 polymer ?
#
loop_
_entity_poly.entity_id
_entity_poly.type
_entity_poly.pdbx_seq_one_letter_code
_entity_poly.pdbx_strand_id
1 'polypeptide(L)'
;MAYVTQAELETLMYSARLVDCVDDDGNGTSDAAVVTDVMARASAFLDDAAVAAGYTLPLSSTNLTPLVREHVGWIAAHLAARRRPQFRDAQGHAPYYQEHLAALAWLKDVRSGTVGLYPADAPSTQESETTYAVGNTRRRWIR
;
A
#
# COMPACT_ATOMS: atom_id res chain seq x y z
N MET A 1 13.34 6.51 -3.16
CA MET A 1 12.45 7.15 -4.15
C MET A 1 11.05 7.21 -3.55
N ALA A 2 10.27 8.29 -3.73
CA ALA A 2 8.92 8.35 -3.19
C ALA A 2 7.92 7.78 -4.20
N TYR A 3 7.01 6.90 -3.75
CA TYR A 3 5.97 6.30 -4.60
C TYR A 3 4.62 7.02 -4.50
N VAL A 4 4.53 7.99 -3.61
CA VAL A 4 3.40 8.89 -3.44
C VAL A 4 3.87 10.33 -3.62
N THR A 5 3.03 11.17 -4.19
CA THR A 5 3.31 12.60 -4.37
C THR A 5 2.70 13.42 -3.23
N GLN A 6 3.19 14.65 -3.04
CA GLN A 6 2.60 15.58 -2.07
C GLN A 6 1.12 15.85 -2.40
N ALA A 7 0.76 16.00 -3.67
CA ALA A 7 -0.62 16.24 -4.10
C ALA A 7 -1.55 15.05 -3.74
N GLU A 8 -1.08 13.82 -3.87
CA GLU A 8 -1.82 12.64 -3.43
C GLU A 8 -1.99 12.62 -1.91
N LEU A 9 -0.93 12.98 -1.16
CA LEU A 9 -0.99 13.08 0.30
C LEU A 9 -1.95 14.19 0.76
N GLU A 10 -1.94 15.34 0.10
CA GLU A 10 -2.87 16.46 0.35
C GLU A 10 -4.34 16.06 0.05
N THR A 11 -4.56 15.19 -0.93
CA THR A 11 -5.89 14.66 -1.23
C THR A 11 -6.39 13.74 -0.11
N LEU A 12 -5.52 12.89 0.46
CA LEU A 12 -5.88 11.97 1.55
C LEU A 12 -6.10 12.67 2.88
N MET A 13 -5.25 13.67 3.21
CA MET A 13 -5.26 14.34 4.51
C MET A 13 -6.02 15.66 4.52
N TYR A 14 -6.34 16.22 3.36
CA TYR A 14 -6.63 17.64 3.12
C TYR A 14 -5.39 18.52 3.37
N SER A 15 -5.16 19.51 2.49
CA SER A 15 -3.96 20.37 2.54
C SER A 15 -3.77 21.10 3.85
N ALA A 16 -4.86 21.61 4.46
CA ALA A 16 -4.79 22.27 5.76
C ALA A 16 -4.30 21.34 6.88
N ARG A 17 -4.77 20.07 6.88
CA ARG A 17 -4.33 19.09 7.88
C ARG A 17 -2.87 18.68 7.66
N LEU A 18 -2.43 18.58 6.40
CA LEU A 18 -1.02 18.31 6.10
C LEU A 18 -0.13 19.42 6.65
N VAL A 19 -0.48 20.71 6.39
CA VAL A 19 0.25 21.87 6.95
C VAL A 19 0.31 21.77 8.47
N ASP A 20 -0.82 21.56 9.16
CA ASP A 20 -0.85 21.40 10.63
C ASP A 20 0.12 20.31 11.14
N CYS A 21 0.38 19.28 10.35
CA CYS A 21 1.24 18.16 10.72
C CYS A 21 2.71 18.40 10.45
N VAL A 22 3.06 19.17 9.39
CA VAL A 22 4.42 19.25 8.86
C VAL A 22 5.00 20.67 8.79
N ASP A 23 4.24 21.70 9.18
CA ASP A 23 4.73 23.08 9.34
C ASP A 23 5.49 23.18 10.68
N ASP A 24 6.81 23.05 10.63
CA ASP A 24 7.66 23.08 11.84
C ASP A 24 8.11 24.50 12.20
N ASP A 25 8.14 25.41 11.25
CA ASP A 25 8.57 26.80 11.46
C ASP A 25 7.38 27.78 11.72
N GLY A 26 6.14 27.30 11.59
CA GLY A 26 4.93 28.09 11.88
C GLY A 26 4.61 29.14 10.84
N ASN A 27 5.09 28.98 9.60
CA ASN A 27 4.88 29.93 8.52
C ASN A 27 3.55 29.74 7.77
N GLY A 28 2.77 28.72 8.12
CA GLY A 28 1.48 28.40 7.52
C GLY A 28 1.59 27.62 6.20
N THR A 29 2.76 27.07 5.89
CA THR A 29 3.00 26.23 4.72
C THR A 29 3.63 24.89 5.10
N SER A 30 3.49 23.89 4.24
CA SER A 30 4.13 22.58 4.45
C SER A 30 5.63 22.68 4.25
N ASP A 31 6.41 22.24 5.24
CA ASP A 31 7.86 22.11 5.12
C ASP A 31 8.24 21.01 4.14
N ALA A 32 8.78 21.40 2.99
CA ALA A 32 9.10 20.48 1.90
C ALA A 32 10.07 19.36 2.32
N ALA A 33 11.03 19.65 3.19
CA ALA A 33 11.99 18.66 3.71
C ALA A 33 11.28 17.61 4.56
N VAL A 34 10.34 18.04 5.42
CA VAL A 34 9.55 17.17 6.28
C VAL A 34 8.61 16.28 5.46
N VAL A 35 7.91 16.86 4.48
CA VAL A 35 7.04 16.11 3.56
C VAL A 35 7.84 15.06 2.81
N THR A 36 9.01 15.43 2.28
CA THR A 36 9.90 14.50 1.56
C THR A 36 10.36 13.35 2.45
N ASP A 37 10.77 13.62 3.69
CA ASP A 37 11.21 12.59 4.64
C ASP A 37 10.07 11.61 4.98
N VAL A 38 8.87 12.12 5.25
CA VAL A 38 7.69 11.30 5.55
C VAL A 38 7.32 10.40 4.37
N MET A 39 7.30 10.94 3.16
CA MET A 39 7.02 10.16 1.93
C MET A 39 8.10 9.11 1.66
N ALA A 40 9.37 9.44 1.88
CA ALA A 40 10.48 8.49 1.71
C ALA A 40 10.39 7.33 2.70
N ARG A 41 10.08 7.62 3.96
CA ARG A 41 9.88 6.58 4.99
C ARG A 41 8.69 5.69 4.68
N ALA A 42 7.57 6.26 4.24
CA ALA A 42 6.41 5.46 3.83
C ALA A 42 6.74 4.55 2.64
N SER A 43 7.51 5.07 1.68
CA SER A 43 7.95 4.29 0.51
C SER A 43 8.90 3.15 0.89
N ALA A 44 9.73 3.32 1.93
CA ALA A 44 10.61 2.27 2.41
C ALA A 44 9.86 1.05 2.94
N PHE A 45 8.66 1.23 3.53
CA PHE A 45 7.80 0.09 3.92
C PHE A 45 7.38 -0.74 2.70
N LEU A 46 7.07 -0.08 1.58
CA LEU A 46 6.74 -0.78 0.33
C LEU A 46 7.97 -1.47 -0.25
N ASP A 47 9.13 -0.81 -0.25
CA ASP A 47 10.39 -1.39 -0.73
C ASP A 47 10.73 -2.68 0.01
N ASP A 48 10.64 -2.68 1.33
CA ASP A 48 10.87 -3.87 2.16
C ASP A 48 9.92 -5.02 1.81
N ALA A 49 8.64 -4.73 1.63
CA ALA A 49 7.65 -5.73 1.26
C ALA A 49 7.89 -6.26 -0.16
N ALA A 50 8.22 -5.38 -1.09
CA ALA A 50 8.50 -5.72 -2.48
C ALA A 50 9.72 -6.62 -2.62
N VAL A 51 10.83 -6.30 -1.94
CA VAL A 51 12.04 -7.13 -1.94
C VAL A 51 11.73 -8.52 -1.39
N ALA A 52 10.98 -8.61 -0.29
CA ALA A 52 10.58 -9.89 0.29
C ALA A 52 9.69 -10.71 -0.66
N ALA A 53 8.91 -10.06 -1.51
CA ALA A 53 8.08 -10.68 -2.55
C ALA A 53 8.85 -10.99 -3.86
N GLY A 54 10.14 -10.65 -3.93
CA GLY A 54 11.00 -10.93 -5.09
C GLY A 54 11.02 -9.84 -6.16
N TYR A 55 10.48 -8.65 -5.89
CA TYR A 55 10.56 -7.53 -6.83
C TYR A 55 11.94 -6.89 -6.80
N THR A 56 12.36 -6.36 -7.95
CA THR A 56 13.62 -5.60 -8.10
C THR A 56 13.36 -4.12 -7.82
N LEU A 57 14.21 -3.48 -7.03
CA LEU A 57 14.16 -2.05 -6.76
C LEU A 57 15.05 -1.26 -7.74
N PRO A 58 14.71 0.02 -8.00
CA PRO A 58 13.48 0.71 -7.58
C PRO A 58 12.25 0.23 -8.34
N LEU A 59 11.09 0.25 -7.68
CA LEU A 59 9.83 -0.08 -8.34
C LEU A 59 9.49 0.97 -9.40
N SER A 60 8.83 0.55 -10.48
CA SER A 60 8.36 1.48 -11.52
C SER A 60 7.15 2.24 -11.00
N SER A 61 7.36 3.46 -10.52
CA SER A 61 6.29 4.32 -9.98
C SER A 61 5.15 4.58 -10.97
N THR A 62 5.45 4.56 -12.27
CA THR A 62 4.45 4.76 -13.34
C THR A 62 3.47 3.60 -13.45
N ASN A 63 3.93 2.39 -13.15
CA ASN A 63 3.15 1.16 -13.31
C ASN A 63 2.47 0.69 -12.02
N LEU A 64 2.76 1.33 -10.88
CA LEU A 64 2.08 1.02 -9.62
C LEU A 64 0.58 1.35 -9.73
N THR A 65 -0.25 0.43 -9.24
CA THR A 65 -1.69 0.65 -9.21
C THR A 65 -2.05 1.83 -8.29
N PRO A 66 -3.18 2.50 -8.51
CA PRO A 66 -3.67 3.55 -7.59
C PRO A 66 -3.81 3.04 -6.16
N LEU A 67 -4.24 1.78 -5.97
CA LEU A 67 -4.38 1.15 -4.66
C LEU A 67 -3.04 1.07 -3.89
N VAL A 68 -1.94 0.74 -4.59
CA VAL A 68 -0.59 0.72 -3.99
C VAL A 68 -0.23 2.11 -3.47
N ARG A 69 -0.46 3.14 -4.28
CA ARG A 69 -0.19 4.54 -3.91
C ARG A 69 -1.04 5.00 -2.74
N GLU A 70 -2.30 4.60 -2.71
CA GLU A 70 -3.21 4.91 -1.61
C GLU A 70 -2.72 4.32 -0.29
N HIS A 71 -2.33 3.04 -0.25
CA HIS A 71 -1.79 2.41 0.96
C HIS A 71 -0.49 3.07 1.42
N VAL A 72 0.44 3.39 0.52
CA VAL A 72 1.65 4.14 0.88
C VAL A 72 1.30 5.54 1.37
N GLY A 73 0.30 6.18 0.77
CA GLY A 73 -0.23 7.47 1.19
C GLY A 73 -0.78 7.44 2.62
N TRP A 74 -1.55 6.43 3.00
CA TRP A 74 -2.05 6.27 4.37
C TRP A 74 -0.94 6.04 5.39
N ILE A 75 0.13 5.33 5.03
CA ILE A 75 1.32 5.20 5.88
C ILE A 75 1.96 6.58 6.05
N ALA A 76 2.15 7.34 4.97
CA ALA A 76 2.72 8.69 5.03
C ALA A 76 1.85 9.64 5.87
N ALA A 77 0.53 9.62 5.68
CA ALA A 77 -0.43 10.43 6.44
C ALA A 77 -0.34 10.17 7.96
N HIS A 78 -0.29 8.90 8.34
CA HIS A 78 -0.11 8.53 9.75
C HIS A 78 1.26 8.95 10.29
N LEU A 79 2.35 8.77 9.53
CA LEU A 79 3.68 9.21 9.92
C LEU A 79 3.77 10.73 10.10
N ALA A 80 3.11 11.53 9.25
CA ALA A 80 3.01 12.96 9.40
C ALA A 80 2.22 13.34 10.67
N ALA A 81 1.02 12.77 10.84
CA ALA A 81 0.12 13.09 11.93
C ALA A 81 0.68 12.72 13.32
N ARG A 82 1.40 11.59 13.44
CA ARG A 82 1.98 11.16 14.72
C ARG A 82 3.07 12.09 15.26
N ARG A 83 3.61 13.01 14.45
CA ARG A 83 4.57 14.03 14.87
C ARG A 83 3.95 15.06 15.82
N ARG A 84 2.61 15.20 15.78
CA ARG A 84 1.86 16.18 16.57
C ARG A 84 1.05 15.49 17.68
N PRO A 85 1.56 15.44 18.91
CA PRO A 85 0.88 14.78 20.03
C PRO A 85 -0.52 15.32 20.31
N GLN A 86 -0.78 16.61 20.00
CA GLN A 86 -2.08 17.26 20.22
C GLN A 86 -3.21 16.69 19.36
N PHE A 87 -2.91 15.93 18.31
CA PHE A 87 -3.92 15.31 17.46
C PHE A 87 -4.27 13.86 17.86
N ARG A 88 -3.68 13.36 18.94
CA ARG A 88 -3.99 12.02 19.43
C ARG A 88 -5.40 11.96 20.01
N ASP A 89 -6.05 10.81 19.78
CA ASP A 89 -7.35 10.53 20.40
C ASP A 89 -7.22 10.20 21.90
N ALA A 90 -8.36 9.93 22.54
CA ALA A 90 -8.43 9.56 23.95
C ALA A 90 -7.68 8.25 24.28
N GLN A 91 -7.45 7.39 23.30
CA GLN A 91 -6.70 6.15 23.39
C GLN A 91 -5.20 6.35 23.12
N GLY A 92 -4.78 7.57 22.76
CA GLY A 92 -3.40 7.92 22.45
C GLY A 92 -2.96 7.60 21.01
N HIS A 93 -3.89 7.21 20.13
CA HIS A 93 -3.60 6.94 18.73
C HIS A 93 -3.50 8.25 17.96
N ALA A 94 -2.52 8.32 17.04
CA ALA A 94 -2.45 9.41 16.09
C ALA A 94 -3.55 9.26 15.02
N PRO A 95 -3.97 10.36 14.36
CA PRO A 95 -4.87 10.31 13.22
C PRO A 95 -4.43 9.29 12.17
N TYR A 96 -5.40 8.75 11.41
CA TYR A 96 -5.17 7.74 10.35
C TYR A 96 -4.57 6.41 10.87
N TYR A 97 -4.76 6.10 12.16
CA TYR A 97 -4.24 4.87 12.76
C TYR A 97 -4.87 3.61 12.15
N GLN A 98 -6.17 3.61 11.89
CA GLN A 98 -6.87 2.46 11.32
C GLN A 98 -6.47 2.23 9.86
N GLU A 99 -6.37 3.29 9.07
CA GLU A 99 -5.90 3.26 7.69
C GLU A 99 -4.44 2.78 7.62
N HIS A 100 -3.61 3.21 8.56
CA HIS A 100 -2.24 2.73 8.69
C HIS A 100 -2.17 1.25 9.00
N LEU A 101 -2.99 0.74 9.93
CA LEU A 101 -3.05 -0.70 10.22
C LEU A 101 -3.53 -1.51 9.01
N ALA A 102 -4.54 -1.02 8.28
CA ALA A 102 -5.00 -1.66 7.05
C ALA A 102 -3.90 -1.69 5.99
N ALA A 103 -3.14 -0.60 5.82
CA ALA A 103 -2.01 -0.54 4.90
C ALA A 103 -0.88 -1.50 5.30
N LEU A 104 -0.58 -1.65 6.59
CA LEU A 104 0.41 -2.62 7.06
C LEU A 104 -0.05 -4.07 6.84
N ALA A 105 -1.33 -4.37 7.03
CA ALA A 105 -1.90 -5.68 6.72
C ALA A 105 -1.78 -5.99 5.22
N TRP A 106 -2.11 -5.02 4.37
CA TRP A 106 -1.95 -5.13 2.93
C TRP A 106 -0.46 -5.36 2.53
N LEU A 107 0.50 -4.64 3.13
CA LEU A 107 1.94 -4.88 2.90
C LEU A 107 2.36 -6.30 3.27
N LYS A 108 1.76 -6.90 4.30
CA LYS A 108 1.99 -8.29 4.66
C LYS A 108 1.53 -9.25 3.54
N ASP A 109 0.40 -8.94 2.90
CA ASP A 109 -0.12 -9.72 1.77
C ASP A 109 0.77 -9.55 0.52
N VAL A 110 1.30 -8.35 0.27
CA VAL A 110 2.34 -8.12 -0.75
C VAL A 110 3.58 -8.96 -0.47
N ARG A 111 4.10 -8.92 0.76
CA ARG A 111 5.29 -9.67 1.19
C ARG A 111 5.14 -11.18 1.00
N SER A 112 3.94 -11.72 1.21
CA SER A 112 3.63 -13.14 0.99
C SER A 112 3.38 -13.49 -0.47
N GLY A 113 3.34 -12.50 -1.37
CA GLY A 113 3.02 -12.70 -2.78
C GLY A 113 1.53 -12.95 -3.06
N THR A 114 0.66 -12.75 -2.06
CA THR A 114 -0.80 -12.90 -2.23
C THR A 114 -1.39 -11.76 -3.05
N VAL A 115 -0.77 -10.57 -2.98
CA VAL A 115 -1.18 -9.38 -3.72
C VAL A 115 -0.01 -8.89 -4.56
N GLY A 116 -0.26 -8.65 -5.85
CA GLY A 116 0.72 -8.10 -6.78
C GLY A 116 0.74 -6.56 -6.74
N LEU A 117 1.91 -5.98 -7.07
CA LEU A 117 2.10 -4.53 -7.11
C LEU A 117 1.70 -3.90 -8.45
N TYR A 118 1.70 -4.68 -9.52
CA TYR A 118 1.38 -4.23 -10.87
C TYR A 118 0.12 -4.90 -11.40
N PRO A 119 -0.59 -4.28 -12.36
CA PRO A 119 -1.79 -4.88 -12.95
C PRO A 119 -1.55 -6.25 -13.60
N ALA A 120 -0.33 -6.47 -14.12
CA ALA A 120 0.07 -7.74 -14.72
C ALA A 120 0.32 -8.86 -13.70
N ASP A 121 0.51 -8.50 -12.42
CA ASP A 121 0.77 -9.43 -11.32
C ASP A 121 -0.54 -9.89 -10.64
N ALA A 122 -1.70 -9.40 -11.10
CA ALA A 122 -2.97 -9.88 -10.61
C ALA A 122 -2.97 -11.41 -10.73
N PRO A 123 -3.28 -12.16 -9.66
CA PRO A 123 -3.31 -13.61 -9.72
C PRO A 123 -4.21 -13.97 -10.90
N SER A 124 -3.64 -14.64 -11.91
CA SER A 124 -4.45 -15.21 -12.96
C SER A 124 -5.41 -16.14 -12.23
N THR A 125 -6.70 -15.87 -12.31
CA THR A 125 -7.73 -16.86 -12.02
C THR A 125 -7.47 -17.98 -13.01
N GLN A 126 -6.56 -18.89 -12.68
CA GLN A 126 -6.55 -20.21 -13.29
C GLN A 126 -7.87 -20.81 -12.83
N GLU A 127 -8.88 -20.64 -13.66
CA GLU A 127 -9.98 -21.60 -13.66
C GLU A 127 -9.28 -22.96 -13.72
N SER A 128 -9.30 -23.67 -12.59
CA SER A 128 -9.00 -25.09 -12.59
C SER A 128 -10.04 -25.70 -13.50
N GLU A 129 -9.71 -25.85 -14.78
CA GLU A 129 -10.39 -26.82 -15.62
C GLU A 129 -10.16 -28.16 -14.96
N THR A 130 -11.04 -28.50 -14.04
CA THR A 130 -11.18 -29.85 -13.56
C THR A 130 -11.69 -30.63 -14.78
N THR A 131 -10.75 -31.11 -15.57
CA THR A 131 -11.01 -32.08 -16.64
C THR A 131 -11.52 -33.32 -15.94
N TYR A 132 -12.83 -33.42 -15.77
CA TYR A 132 -13.47 -34.68 -15.45
C TYR A 132 -13.23 -35.63 -16.61
N ALA A 133 -12.22 -36.45 -16.49
CA ALA A 133 -12.06 -37.61 -17.39
C ALA A 133 -13.25 -38.52 -17.13
N VAL A 134 -14.28 -38.36 -17.94
CA VAL A 134 -15.38 -39.33 -18.00
C VAL A 134 -14.81 -40.61 -18.61
N GLY A 135 -14.40 -41.51 -17.71
CA GLY A 135 -14.00 -42.84 -18.06
C GLY A 135 -15.16 -43.60 -18.71
N ASN A 136 -15.13 -43.63 -20.04
CA ASN A 136 -16.09 -44.39 -20.82
C ASN A 136 -15.74 -45.87 -20.72
N THR A 137 -16.15 -46.53 -19.63
CA THR A 137 -16.06 -48.01 -19.50
C THR A 137 -17.15 -48.63 -20.39
N ARG A 138 -16.79 -48.91 -21.65
CA ARG A 138 -17.56 -49.80 -22.50
C ARG A 138 -17.53 -51.21 -21.89
N ARG A 139 -18.61 -51.57 -21.18
CA ARG A 139 -18.89 -52.98 -20.85
C ARG A 139 -19.13 -53.75 -22.13
N ARG A 140 -18.13 -54.56 -22.52
CA ARG A 140 -18.25 -55.52 -23.61
C ARG A 140 -19.04 -56.70 -23.05
N TRP A 141 -20.31 -56.85 -23.45
CA TRP A 141 -21.07 -58.10 -23.23
C TRP A 141 -20.58 -59.12 -24.24
N ILE A 142 -19.94 -60.20 -23.78
CA ILE A 142 -19.64 -61.38 -24.56
C ILE A 142 -20.80 -62.36 -24.34
N ARG A 143 -21.41 -62.77 -25.43
CA ARG A 143 -22.38 -63.85 -25.46
C ARG A 143 -21.64 -65.20 -25.40
#